data_0ff2d76a52099c732213ebf3b16b6dae
#
_entry.id   0ff2d76a52099c732213ebf3b16b6dae
#
_cell.length_a   1.000
_cell.length_b   1.000
_cell.length_c   1.000
_cell.angle_alpha   90.00
_cell.angle_beta   90.00
_cell.angle_gamma   90.00
#
_symmetry.space_group_name_H-M   'P 1'
#
loop_
_entity.id
_entity.type
_entity.pdbx_description
1 polymer ?
#
loop_
_entity_poly.entity_id
_entity_poly.type
_entity_poly.pdbx_seq_one_letter_code
_entity_poly.pdbx_strand_id
1 'polypeptide(L)'
;FGSYALKNNSQDMFNIFAELLNTLEFNDEKRFEMLLENYISSLSVGIAQSGHLYAMQNASGLVTECGMLREAMSGLEHLNFVKELASKGSGEILATIKSIGKKVFQKSPVRCTLNVTAGDVDESVKSVEKFIQQLPIEKGDIHWNRSNLLNSNSRHNVMNIPINYCAKSLATVPYSHDDYS
;
A
#
# COMPACT_ATOMS: atom_id res chain seq x y z
N PHE A 1 2.53 6.16 7.55
CA PHE A 1 2.34 6.06 9.00
C PHE A 1 1.36 7.14 9.46
N GLY A 2 0.48 6.81 10.39
CA GLY A 2 -0.43 7.75 11.02
C GLY A 2 -0.63 7.37 12.48
N SER A 3 -0.71 8.35 13.35
CA SER A 3 -1.00 8.16 14.76
C SER A 3 -1.62 9.41 15.36
N TYR A 4 -2.09 9.30 16.57
CA TYR A 4 -2.60 10.41 17.36
C TYR A 4 -2.09 10.29 18.81
N ALA A 5 -1.85 11.40 19.43
CA ALA A 5 -1.45 11.46 20.82
C ALA A 5 -2.06 12.69 21.51
N LEU A 6 -2.17 12.63 22.83
CA LEU A 6 -2.41 13.81 23.62
C LEU A 6 -1.24 14.79 23.48
N LYS A 7 -1.48 16.10 23.60
CA LYS A 7 -0.47 17.15 23.46
C LYS A 7 0.82 16.81 24.23
N ASN A 8 0.69 16.43 25.49
CA ASN A 8 1.84 16.14 26.36
C ASN A 8 2.66 14.91 25.94
N ASN A 9 2.12 14.03 25.11
CA ASN A 9 2.74 12.79 24.65
C ASN A 9 3.15 12.86 23.16
N SER A 10 2.99 14.01 22.52
CA SER A 10 3.27 14.16 21.09
C SER A 10 4.75 13.92 20.77
N GLN A 11 5.66 14.38 21.62
CA GLN A 11 7.09 14.15 21.43
C GLN A 11 7.46 12.68 21.57
N ASP A 12 6.86 11.96 22.53
CA ASP A 12 7.09 10.51 22.71
C ASP A 12 6.59 9.71 21.51
N MET A 13 5.47 10.10 20.93
CA MET A 13 4.96 9.53 19.69
C MET A 13 5.96 9.68 18.54
N PHE A 14 6.56 10.87 18.37
CA PHE A 14 7.57 11.10 17.35
C PHE A 14 8.87 10.34 17.61
N ASN A 15 9.28 10.21 18.89
CA ASN A 15 10.44 9.41 19.26
C ASN A 15 10.23 7.93 18.93
N ILE A 16 9.04 7.38 19.19
CA ILE A 16 8.68 5.99 18.81
C ILE A 16 8.75 5.82 17.29
N PHE A 17 8.21 6.77 16.51
CA PHE A 17 8.31 6.72 15.06
C PHE A 17 9.76 6.76 14.58
N ALA A 18 10.59 7.65 15.15
CA ALA A 18 11.98 7.74 14.78
C ALA A 18 12.73 6.43 15.09
N GLU A 19 12.48 5.84 16.24
CA GLU A 19 13.05 4.54 16.63
C GLU A 19 12.62 3.44 15.67
N LEU A 20 11.31 3.30 15.39
CA LEU A 20 10.79 2.32 14.44
C LEU A 20 11.45 2.44 13.06
N LEU A 21 11.61 3.67 12.54
CA LEU A 21 12.15 3.88 11.21
C LEU A 21 13.66 3.69 11.11
N ASN A 22 14.40 3.88 12.21
CA ASN A 22 15.85 3.74 12.26
C ASN A 22 16.32 2.35 12.67
N THR A 23 15.57 1.66 13.54
CA THR A 23 16.03 0.44 14.21
C THR A 23 15.22 -0.81 13.86
N LEU A 24 14.15 -0.69 13.06
CA LEU A 24 13.30 -1.83 12.74
C LEU A 24 14.08 -2.93 12.01
N GLU A 25 14.22 -4.07 12.66
CA GLU A 25 14.82 -5.26 12.09
C GLU A 25 13.74 -6.29 11.75
N PHE A 26 13.72 -6.73 10.49
CA PHE A 26 12.82 -7.77 10.02
C PHE A 26 13.53 -9.14 10.14
N ASN A 27 13.64 -9.67 11.35
CA ASN A 27 14.44 -10.87 11.62
C ASN A 27 13.59 -12.08 12.07
N ASP A 28 12.31 -11.89 12.37
CA ASP A 28 11.44 -12.96 12.84
C ASP A 28 10.71 -13.63 11.66
N GLU A 29 11.38 -14.59 11.03
CA GLU A 29 10.85 -15.35 9.90
C GLU A 29 9.58 -16.12 10.25
N LYS A 30 9.51 -16.74 11.43
CA LYS A 30 8.35 -17.52 11.84
C LYS A 30 7.11 -16.65 12.02
N ARG A 31 7.29 -15.49 12.63
CA ARG A 31 6.21 -14.52 12.78
C ARG A 31 5.76 -13.99 11.43
N PHE A 32 6.71 -13.75 10.52
CA PHE A 32 6.40 -13.31 9.16
C PHE A 32 5.57 -14.35 8.40
N GLU A 33 5.94 -15.64 8.45
CA GLU A 33 5.20 -16.73 7.84
C GLU A 33 3.75 -16.78 8.34
N MET A 34 3.57 -16.76 9.65
CA MET A 34 2.22 -16.72 10.26
C MET A 34 1.40 -15.51 9.81
N LEU A 35 2.02 -14.32 9.74
CA LEU A 35 1.34 -13.11 9.27
C LEU A 35 0.98 -13.20 7.78
N LEU A 36 1.83 -13.77 6.96
CA LEU A 36 1.60 -13.97 5.53
C LEU A 36 0.46 -14.95 5.27
N GLU A 37 0.42 -16.08 5.98
CA GLU A 37 -0.67 -17.06 5.91
C GLU A 37 -2.02 -16.44 6.32
N ASN A 38 -2.03 -15.70 7.44
CA ASN A 38 -3.21 -15.00 7.91
C ASN A 38 -3.68 -13.94 6.89
N TYR A 39 -2.75 -13.25 6.25
CA TYR A 39 -3.07 -12.27 5.23
C TYR A 39 -3.69 -12.91 3.99
N ILE A 40 -3.14 -14.00 3.48
CA ILE A 40 -3.69 -14.77 2.35
C ILE A 40 -5.10 -15.28 2.68
N SER A 41 -5.29 -15.80 3.88
CA SER A 41 -6.60 -16.25 4.36
C SER A 41 -7.60 -15.11 4.38
N SER A 42 -7.23 -13.97 4.93
CA SER A 42 -8.09 -12.77 5.00
C SER A 42 -8.47 -12.25 3.62
N LEU A 43 -7.52 -12.21 2.67
CA LEU A 43 -7.80 -11.83 1.29
C LEU A 43 -8.78 -12.81 0.63
N SER A 44 -8.60 -14.11 0.82
CA SER A 44 -9.47 -15.13 0.24
C SER A 44 -10.90 -15.04 0.77
N VAL A 45 -11.07 -14.80 2.07
CA VAL A 45 -12.38 -14.56 2.69
C VAL A 45 -13.02 -13.27 2.17
N GLY A 46 -12.25 -12.19 2.07
CA GLY A 46 -12.72 -10.91 1.52
C GLY A 46 -13.26 -11.05 0.09
N ILE A 47 -12.59 -11.83 -0.75
CA ILE A 47 -13.04 -12.10 -2.11
C ILE A 47 -14.35 -12.90 -2.10
N ALA A 48 -14.46 -13.94 -1.27
CA ALA A 48 -15.68 -14.73 -1.16
C ALA A 48 -16.89 -13.87 -0.72
N GLN A 49 -16.68 -12.92 0.18
CA GLN A 49 -17.72 -12.02 0.69
C GLN A 49 -18.11 -10.90 -0.29
N SER A 50 -17.16 -10.43 -1.10
CA SER A 50 -17.33 -9.25 -1.94
C SER A 50 -16.90 -9.48 -3.39
N GLY A 51 -17.13 -10.68 -3.92
CA GLY A 51 -16.65 -11.10 -5.24
C GLY A 51 -17.10 -10.19 -6.39
N HIS A 52 -18.27 -9.55 -6.29
CA HIS A 52 -18.75 -8.56 -7.25
C HIS A 52 -17.83 -7.33 -7.34
N LEU A 53 -17.30 -6.85 -6.19
CA LEU A 53 -16.37 -5.72 -6.19
C LEU A 53 -15.04 -6.10 -6.81
N TYR A 54 -14.52 -7.30 -6.53
CA TYR A 54 -13.30 -7.80 -7.15
C TYR A 54 -13.47 -8.00 -8.66
N ALA A 55 -14.62 -8.52 -9.12
CA ALA A 55 -14.91 -8.65 -10.53
C ALA A 55 -14.95 -7.28 -11.24
N MET A 56 -15.60 -6.28 -10.65
CA MET A 56 -15.65 -4.91 -11.16
C MET A 56 -14.25 -4.28 -11.20
N GLN A 57 -13.46 -4.44 -10.15
CA GLN A 57 -12.08 -3.92 -10.09
C GLN A 57 -11.20 -4.59 -11.14
N ASN A 58 -11.27 -5.90 -11.29
CA ASN A 58 -10.53 -6.64 -12.30
C ASN A 58 -10.90 -6.20 -13.72
N ALA A 59 -12.19 -6.00 -14.01
CA ALA A 59 -12.66 -5.48 -15.29
C ALA A 59 -12.15 -4.04 -15.54
N SER A 60 -12.13 -3.16 -14.54
CA SER A 60 -11.61 -1.78 -14.66
C SER A 60 -10.10 -1.75 -14.92
N GLY A 61 -9.37 -2.74 -14.43
CA GLY A 61 -7.95 -2.91 -14.69
C GLY A 61 -7.60 -3.20 -16.15
N LEU A 62 -8.59 -3.56 -16.97
CA LEU A 62 -8.39 -3.77 -18.41
C LEU A 62 -8.50 -2.50 -19.24
N VAL A 63 -9.11 -1.43 -18.70
CA VAL A 63 -9.44 -0.22 -19.46
C VAL A 63 -8.71 1.03 -18.98
N THR A 64 -8.20 1.06 -17.74
CA THR A 64 -7.50 2.24 -17.20
C THR A 64 -6.23 1.87 -16.47
N GLU A 65 -5.19 2.72 -16.57
CA GLU A 65 -3.95 2.55 -15.80
C GLU A 65 -4.19 2.58 -14.29
N CYS A 66 -5.08 3.45 -13.82
CA CYS A 66 -5.45 3.54 -12.41
C CYS A 66 -6.16 2.25 -11.93
N GLY A 67 -7.07 1.70 -12.74
CA GLY A 67 -7.73 0.42 -12.47
C GLY A 67 -6.72 -0.72 -12.40
N MET A 68 -5.75 -0.75 -13.31
CA MET A 68 -4.69 -1.75 -13.32
C MET A 68 -3.80 -1.68 -12.07
N LEU A 69 -3.38 -0.49 -11.69
CA LEU A 69 -2.60 -0.31 -10.45
C LEU A 69 -3.40 -0.75 -9.22
N ARG A 70 -4.68 -0.41 -9.18
CA ARG A 70 -5.57 -0.83 -8.09
C ARG A 70 -5.71 -2.36 -8.04
N GLU A 71 -5.88 -3.00 -9.21
CA GLU A 71 -5.94 -4.45 -9.32
C GLU A 71 -4.65 -5.12 -8.82
N ALA A 72 -3.49 -4.61 -9.24
CA ALA A 72 -2.20 -5.10 -8.78
C ALA A 72 -1.94 -4.90 -7.29
N MET A 73 -2.52 -3.86 -6.68
CA MET A 73 -2.30 -3.53 -5.26
C MET A 73 -3.31 -4.15 -4.29
N SER A 74 -4.52 -4.47 -4.74
CA SER A 74 -5.61 -4.90 -3.87
C SER A 74 -6.64 -5.81 -4.52
N GLY A 75 -6.46 -6.22 -5.77
CA GLY A 75 -7.37 -7.09 -6.51
C GLY A 75 -6.99 -8.57 -6.49
N LEU A 76 -7.50 -9.30 -7.48
CA LEU A 76 -7.20 -10.73 -7.64
C LEU A 76 -5.74 -10.98 -8.04
N GLU A 77 -5.15 -10.07 -8.82
CA GLU A 77 -3.71 -10.13 -9.15
C GLU A 77 -2.85 -10.00 -7.89
N HIS A 78 -3.25 -9.14 -6.96
CA HIS A 78 -2.56 -9.02 -5.69
C HIS A 78 -2.59 -10.33 -4.89
N LEU A 79 -3.76 -10.99 -4.80
CA LEU A 79 -3.87 -12.27 -4.12
C LEU A 79 -2.97 -13.33 -4.76
N ASN A 80 -2.95 -13.42 -6.09
CA ASN A 80 -2.12 -14.37 -6.82
C ASN A 80 -0.63 -14.10 -6.59
N PHE A 81 -0.22 -12.83 -6.64
CA PHE A 81 1.13 -12.40 -6.32
C PHE A 81 1.55 -12.78 -4.90
N VAL A 82 0.70 -12.53 -3.90
CA VAL A 82 1.01 -12.86 -2.50
C VAL A 82 1.10 -14.37 -2.28
N LYS A 83 0.26 -15.17 -2.95
CA LYS A 83 0.36 -16.64 -2.92
C LYS A 83 1.65 -17.16 -3.56
N GLU A 84 2.03 -16.59 -4.69
CA GLU A 84 3.32 -16.91 -5.34
C GLU A 84 4.49 -16.48 -4.43
N LEU A 85 4.41 -15.31 -3.83
CA LEU A 85 5.40 -14.85 -2.89
C LEU A 85 5.56 -15.79 -1.70
N ALA A 86 4.46 -16.29 -1.14
CA ALA A 86 4.47 -17.23 -0.02
C ALA A 86 5.13 -18.58 -0.36
N SER A 87 5.27 -18.93 -1.64
CA SER A 87 6.01 -20.11 -2.07
C SER A 87 7.54 -19.93 -2.03
N LYS A 88 8.02 -18.70 -1.86
CA LYS A 88 9.44 -18.36 -1.70
C LYS A 88 9.85 -18.46 -0.23
N GLY A 89 11.13 -18.59 0.02
CA GLY A 89 11.64 -18.60 1.41
C GLY A 89 11.41 -17.28 2.13
N SER A 90 10.91 -17.35 3.36
CA SER A 90 10.62 -16.18 4.20
C SER A 90 11.81 -15.23 4.37
N GLY A 91 13.02 -15.77 4.48
CA GLY A 91 14.25 -14.98 4.57
C GLY A 91 14.53 -14.12 3.33
N GLU A 92 14.27 -14.64 2.11
CA GLU A 92 14.41 -13.89 0.86
C GLU A 92 13.41 -12.74 0.78
N ILE A 93 12.17 -13.00 1.19
CA ILE A 93 11.11 -11.99 1.18
C ILE A 93 11.44 -10.87 2.18
N LEU A 94 11.86 -11.21 3.39
CA LEU A 94 12.24 -10.24 4.40
C LEU A 94 13.45 -9.39 3.96
N ALA A 95 14.44 -9.99 3.32
CA ALA A 95 15.57 -9.26 2.74
C ALA A 95 15.11 -8.27 1.65
N THR A 96 14.14 -8.67 0.82
CA THR A 96 13.55 -7.80 -0.19
C THR A 96 12.77 -6.65 0.43
N ILE A 97 11.93 -6.91 1.44
CA ILE A 97 11.19 -5.87 2.20
C ILE A 97 12.16 -4.88 2.82
N LYS A 98 13.24 -5.36 3.45
CA LYS A 98 14.29 -4.52 4.04
C LYS A 98 14.96 -3.63 2.99
N SER A 99 15.25 -4.16 1.81
CA SER A 99 15.82 -3.39 0.69
C SER A 99 14.86 -2.31 0.18
N ILE A 100 13.58 -2.63 0.03
CA ILE A 100 12.53 -1.68 -0.36
C ILE A 100 12.39 -0.59 0.72
N GLY A 101 12.33 -0.98 2.00
CA GLY A 101 12.26 -0.06 3.13
C GLY A 101 13.39 0.96 3.11
N LYS A 102 14.63 0.51 2.92
CA LYS A 102 15.79 1.41 2.79
C LYS A 102 15.61 2.41 1.63
N LYS A 103 15.17 1.96 0.46
CA LYS A 103 14.96 2.85 -0.68
C LYS A 103 13.86 3.88 -0.42
N VAL A 104 12.76 3.46 0.20
CA VAL A 104 11.62 4.35 0.50
C VAL A 104 12.00 5.38 1.56
N PHE A 105 12.65 4.97 2.65
CA PHE A 105 12.96 5.87 3.76
C PHE A 105 14.17 6.75 3.52
N GLN A 106 15.14 6.31 2.71
CA GLN A 106 16.36 7.08 2.44
C GLN A 106 16.22 8.05 1.26
N LYS A 107 15.33 7.78 0.29
CA LYS A 107 15.31 8.52 -0.98
C LYS A 107 13.98 9.21 -1.27
N SER A 108 12.94 8.98 -0.48
CA SER A 108 11.63 9.57 -0.73
C SER A 108 11.46 10.92 -0.02
N PRO A 109 10.81 11.91 -0.64
CA PRO A 109 10.42 13.13 0.06
C PRO A 109 9.42 12.80 1.17
N VAL A 110 9.66 13.33 2.36
CA VAL A 110 8.75 13.16 3.50
C VAL A 110 7.73 14.28 3.50
N ARG A 111 6.46 13.91 3.64
CA ARG A 111 5.35 14.85 3.85
C ARG A 111 4.70 14.53 5.18
N CYS A 112 4.52 15.55 6.01
CA CYS A 112 3.81 15.43 7.27
C CYS A 112 2.55 16.28 7.23
N THR A 113 1.43 15.71 7.66
CA THR A 113 0.17 16.41 7.85
C THR A 113 -0.15 16.41 9.34
N LEU A 114 -0.43 17.58 9.88
CA LEU A 114 -0.78 17.78 11.27
C LEU A 114 -2.23 18.23 11.38
N ASN A 115 -2.96 17.65 12.33
CA ASN A 115 -4.28 18.11 12.75
C ASN A 115 -4.19 18.44 14.24
N VAL A 116 -4.07 19.73 14.55
CA VAL A 116 -3.83 20.25 15.90
C VAL A 116 -4.68 21.49 16.15
N THR A 117 -4.84 21.89 17.40
CA THR A 117 -5.52 23.15 17.75
C THR A 117 -4.67 24.35 17.34
N ALA A 118 -5.31 25.47 17.03
CA ALA A 118 -4.63 26.67 16.52
C ALA A 118 -3.51 27.17 17.46
N GLY A 119 -3.66 27.01 18.78
CA GLY A 119 -2.64 27.41 19.73
C GLY A 119 -1.43 26.51 19.84
N ASP A 120 -1.47 25.31 19.24
CA ASP A 120 -0.43 24.29 19.34
C ASP A 120 0.36 24.09 18.04
N VAL A 121 0.06 24.87 17.00
CA VAL A 121 0.67 24.73 15.67
C VAL A 121 2.19 24.87 15.73
N ASP A 122 2.70 25.93 16.33
CA ASP A 122 4.16 26.21 16.33
C ASP A 122 4.96 25.16 17.08
N GLU A 123 4.42 24.66 18.21
CA GLU A 123 5.06 23.60 18.99
C GLU A 123 5.05 22.28 18.22
N SER A 124 3.94 21.96 17.56
CA SER A 124 3.79 20.74 16.77
C SER A 124 4.70 20.75 15.55
N VAL A 125 4.83 21.89 14.86
CA VAL A 125 5.76 22.04 13.73
C VAL A 125 7.21 21.78 14.17
N LYS A 126 7.64 22.37 15.28
CA LYS A 126 9.00 22.12 15.84
C LYS A 126 9.23 20.66 16.18
N SER A 127 8.21 19.97 16.71
CA SER A 127 8.29 18.54 17.01
C SER A 127 8.44 17.68 15.74
N VAL A 128 7.72 18.03 14.67
CA VAL A 128 7.86 17.39 13.36
C VAL A 128 9.22 17.65 12.73
N GLU A 129 9.70 18.90 12.77
CA GLU A 129 11.03 19.24 12.25
C GLU A 129 12.12 18.42 12.95
N LYS A 130 12.05 18.34 14.28
CA LYS A 130 12.96 17.51 15.08
C LYS A 130 12.87 16.03 14.71
N PHE A 131 11.67 15.52 14.48
CA PHE A 131 11.45 14.16 14.02
C PHE A 131 12.08 13.91 12.65
N ILE A 132 11.84 14.80 11.67
CA ILE A 132 12.40 14.67 10.30
C ILE A 132 13.92 14.67 10.33
N GLN A 133 14.55 15.47 11.20
CA GLN A 133 16.02 15.50 11.37
C GLN A 133 16.60 14.18 11.89
N GLN A 134 15.81 13.36 12.55
CA GLN A 134 16.22 12.04 13.06
C GLN A 134 16.10 10.93 12.00
N LEU A 135 15.45 11.20 10.86
CA LEU A 135 15.23 10.19 9.84
C LEU A 135 16.47 10.04 8.94
N PRO A 136 16.77 8.82 8.47
CA PRO A 136 17.90 8.56 7.57
C PRO A 136 17.57 8.95 6.13
N ILE A 137 17.21 10.23 5.93
CA ILE A 137 16.78 10.76 4.62
C ILE A 137 18.04 11.20 3.85
N GLU A 138 18.28 10.55 2.73
CA GLU A 138 19.26 10.98 1.75
C GLU A 138 18.55 11.73 0.61
N LYS A 139 19.10 12.88 0.18
CA LYS A 139 18.62 13.57 -1.00
C LYS A 139 18.92 12.71 -2.24
N GLY A 140 17.87 12.24 -2.91
CA GLY A 140 17.98 11.49 -4.15
C GLY A 140 16.88 11.87 -5.14
N ASP A 141 17.20 11.85 -6.43
CA ASP A 141 16.22 12.03 -7.48
C ASP A 141 15.42 10.72 -7.66
N ILE A 142 14.11 10.83 -7.56
CA ILE A 142 13.21 9.72 -7.84
C ILE A 142 12.84 9.79 -9.33
N HIS A 143 13.40 8.88 -10.11
CA HIS A 143 13.00 8.69 -11.50
C HIS A 143 11.78 7.75 -11.56
N TRP A 144 10.63 8.32 -11.93
CA TRP A 144 9.43 7.54 -12.20
C TRP A 144 9.51 6.99 -13.63
N ASN A 145 9.62 5.68 -13.75
CA ASN A 145 9.49 5.02 -15.04
C ASN A 145 8.04 4.61 -15.25
N ARG A 146 7.36 5.31 -16.15
CA ARG A 146 5.97 5.01 -16.51
C ARG A 146 5.98 3.94 -17.60
N SER A 147 5.70 2.71 -17.25
CA SER A 147 5.49 1.64 -18.23
C SER A 147 4.02 1.60 -18.64
N ASN A 148 3.74 1.52 -19.94
CA ASN A 148 2.40 1.22 -20.45
C ASN A 148 2.11 -0.26 -20.17
N LEU A 149 1.27 -0.53 -19.19
CA LEU A 149 0.96 -1.86 -18.70
C LEU A 149 -0.43 -2.35 -19.12
N LEU A 150 -1.17 -1.56 -19.91
CA LEU A 150 -2.53 -1.92 -20.32
C LEU A 150 -2.52 -3.15 -21.24
N ASN A 151 -3.16 -4.21 -20.77
CA ASN A 151 -3.42 -5.41 -21.55
C ASN A 151 -4.95 -5.61 -21.61
N SER A 152 -5.53 -5.42 -22.78
CA SER A 152 -6.99 -5.38 -23.02
C SER A 152 -7.66 -6.76 -23.14
N ASN A 153 -7.03 -7.82 -22.69
CA ASN A 153 -7.59 -9.16 -22.81
C ASN A 153 -8.60 -9.44 -21.69
N SER A 154 -9.63 -10.23 -22.02
CA SER A 154 -10.57 -10.72 -21.03
C SER A 154 -9.82 -11.63 -20.01
N ARG A 155 -10.21 -11.56 -18.75
CA ARG A 155 -9.61 -12.34 -17.67
C ARG A 155 -10.63 -13.29 -17.05
N HIS A 156 -10.21 -14.51 -16.84
CA HIS A 156 -10.99 -15.54 -16.16
C HIS A 156 -10.24 -15.98 -14.90
N ASN A 157 -10.86 -15.81 -13.75
CA ASN A 157 -10.30 -16.22 -12.47
C ASN A 157 -11.16 -17.35 -11.91
N VAL A 158 -10.56 -18.54 -11.80
CA VAL A 158 -11.23 -19.72 -11.22
C VAL A 158 -11.01 -19.72 -9.72
N MET A 159 -12.09 -19.71 -8.96
CA MET A 159 -12.05 -19.70 -7.50
C MET A 159 -13.10 -20.68 -6.92
N ASN A 160 -12.80 -21.24 -5.77
CA ASN A 160 -13.75 -22.12 -5.08
C ASN A 160 -14.75 -21.30 -4.27
N ILE A 161 -15.71 -20.70 -4.99
CA ILE A 161 -16.83 -19.92 -4.43
C ILE A 161 -18.13 -20.40 -5.04
N PRO A 162 -19.26 -20.33 -4.31
CA PRO A 162 -20.54 -20.92 -4.75
C PRO A 162 -21.26 -20.10 -5.84
N ILE A 163 -20.79 -18.91 -6.15
CA ILE A 163 -21.46 -17.97 -7.07
C ILE A 163 -20.45 -17.46 -8.11
N ASN A 164 -20.88 -17.32 -9.34
CA ASN A 164 -20.10 -16.70 -10.41
C ASN A 164 -20.39 -15.19 -10.46
N TYR A 165 -19.33 -14.40 -10.59
CA TYR A 165 -19.41 -12.95 -10.78
C TYR A 165 -18.87 -12.60 -12.15
N CYS A 166 -19.66 -11.82 -12.91
CA CYS A 166 -19.26 -11.28 -14.21
C CYS A 166 -19.31 -9.76 -14.15
N ALA A 167 -18.27 -9.11 -14.64
CA ALA A 167 -18.22 -7.66 -14.75
C ALA A 167 -17.66 -7.26 -16.12
N LYS A 168 -18.14 -6.14 -16.64
CA LYS A 168 -17.64 -5.53 -17.87
C LYS A 168 -17.38 -4.06 -17.60
N SER A 169 -16.21 -3.58 -17.99
CA SER A 169 -15.85 -2.16 -17.98
C SER A 169 -15.73 -1.62 -19.40
N LEU A 170 -16.19 -0.40 -19.59
CA LEU A 170 -16.08 0.33 -20.84
C LEU A 170 -15.37 1.65 -20.57
N ALA A 171 -14.47 2.03 -21.48
CA ALA A 171 -13.89 3.37 -21.46
C ALA A 171 -14.99 4.38 -21.82
N THR A 172 -15.07 5.45 -21.05
CA THR A 172 -16.01 6.56 -21.28
C THR A 172 -15.29 7.89 -21.10
N VAL A 173 -16.01 8.98 -21.22
CA VAL A 173 -15.50 10.33 -21.00
C VAL A 173 -15.08 10.55 -19.55
N PRO A 174 -14.08 11.43 -19.29
CA PRO A 174 -13.70 11.80 -17.93
C PRO A 174 -14.86 12.43 -17.16
N TYR A 175 -14.84 12.31 -15.83
CA TYR A 175 -15.84 12.91 -14.94
C TYR A 175 -16.05 14.42 -15.15
N SER A 176 -15.00 15.13 -15.60
CA SER A 176 -15.04 16.57 -15.92
C SER A 176 -15.55 16.90 -17.32
N HIS A 177 -15.97 15.92 -18.11
CA HIS A 177 -16.48 16.11 -19.46
C HIS A 177 -17.96 16.47 -19.42
N ASP A 178 -18.41 17.36 -20.34
CA ASP A 178 -19.80 17.85 -20.40
C ASP A 178 -20.81 16.72 -20.65
N ASP A 179 -20.40 15.65 -21.33
CA ASP A 179 -21.26 14.47 -21.62
C ASP A 179 -21.24 13.43 -20.48
N TYR A 180 -20.61 13.73 -19.34
CA TYR A 180 -20.68 12.87 -18.16
C TYR A 180 -21.96 13.17 -17.38
N SER A 181 -23.01 12.38 -17.59
CA SER A 181 -24.32 12.47 -16.91
C SER A 181 -24.77 11.10 -16.39
#